data_82500abfea4c6593ddf2c1f7f466a2f7
#
_entry.id   82500abfea4c6593ddf2c1f7f466a2f7
#
_cell.length_a   1.000
_cell.length_b   1.000
_cell.length_c   1.000
_cell.angle_alpha   90.00
_cell.angle_beta   90.00
_cell.angle_gamma   90.00
#
_symmetry.space_group_name_H-M   'P 1'
#
loop_
_entity.id
_entity.type
_entity.pdbx_description
1 polymer ?
#
loop_
_entity_poly.entity_id
_entity_poly.type
_entity_poly.pdbx_seq_one_letter_code
_entity_poly.pdbx_strand_id
1 'polypeptide(L)'
;MEKVIITGGAGFIGMNLALYLIKMGYIVSITDIKTPRCKKLIPFFRQIDLLEIDNLKDYFKEISPDYVIHLGARTDLDGETLLDYSANIDGVLNVIAAINSTSSVKKTIFASSRLVCKLGYKPLDENDYLPTTLYGESKVETEKIIKTSKINSDWCIIRPTSIWGPWFGIPYRTFFDAVRSGYYIHPLGVEVNKLFGFVGNSVFQIEKLLVAEGHKVHKKVFYLADYEPINVLQLAKKIRKSFGLSDFIFQLPLIILRIIALSGDIMKIFGLKNPPLTSFRLENLKTNMNFDMNNIIEVVGRDLPFTLDDALDETATWIKHDG
;
A
#
# COMPACT_ATOMS: atom_id res chain seq x y z
N MET A 1 -8.67 14.41 -23.05
CA MET A 1 -7.86 13.96 -21.87
C MET A 1 -8.80 13.30 -20.89
N GLU A 2 -8.45 12.13 -20.41
CA GLU A 2 -9.30 11.36 -19.48
C GLU A 2 -9.20 11.93 -18.07
N LYS A 3 -10.34 11.95 -17.37
CA LYS A 3 -10.49 12.49 -16.02
C LYS A 3 -10.42 11.35 -14.99
N VAL A 4 -9.63 11.54 -13.95
CA VAL A 4 -9.44 10.54 -12.90
C VAL A 4 -9.74 11.15 -11.53
N ILE A 5 -10.61 10.51 -10.75
CA ILE A 5 -10.73 10.78 -9.31
C ILE A 5 -9.91 9.76 -8.53
N ILE A 6 -9.08 10.26 -7.60
CA ILE A 6 -8.35 9.45 -6.63
C ILE A 6 -8.88 9.79 -5.23
N THR A 7 -9.58 8.88 -4.58
CA THR A 7 -9.92 9.01 -3.16
C THR A 7 -8.75 8.50 -2.32
N GLY A 8 -8.50 9.09 -1.15
CA GLY A 8 -7.26 8.82 -0.42
C GLY A 8 -6.03 9.43 -1.10
N GLY A 9 -6.26 10.50 -1.90
CA GLY A 9 -5.23 11.14 -2.71
C GLY A 9 -4.16 11.88 -1.93
N ALA A 10 -4.37 12.19 -0.65
CA ALA A 10 -3.36 12.75 0.25
C ALA A 10 -2.54 11.66 0.97
N GLY A 11 -2.89 10.38 0.79
CA GLY A 11 -2.12 9.26 1.30
C GLY A 11 -0.83 9.01 0.53
N PHE A 12 0.01 8.10 1.04
CA PHE A 12 1.32 7.76 0.47
C PHE A 12 1.24 7.35 -1.02
N ILE A 13 0.46 6.30 -1.34
CA ILE A 13 0.30 5.83 -2.72
C ILE A 13 -0.46 6.87 -3.54
N GLY A 14 -1.49 7.50 -2.95
CA GLY A 14 -2.33 8.49 -3.62
C GLY A 14 -1.56 9.69 -4.15
N MET A 15 -0.64 10.27 -3.35
CA MET A 15 0.18 11.40 -3.80
C MET A 15 1.12 11.02 -4.94
N ASN A 16 1.81 9.87 -4.85
CA ASN A 16 2.68 9.38 -5.92
C ASN A 16 1.89 9.11 -7.21
N LEU A 17 0.72 8.48 -7.08
CA LEU A 17 -0.16 8.19 -8.21
C LEU A 17 -0.68 9.47 -8.87
N ALA A 18 -1.11 10.45 -8.08
CA ALA A 18 -1.59 11.72 -8.60
C ALA A 18 -0.49 12.44 -9.40
N LEU A 19 0.74 12.54 -8.85
CA LEU A 19 1.88 13.13 -9.55
C LEU A 19 2.23 12.38 -10.84
N TYR A 20 2.19 11.05 -10.78
CA TYR A 20 2.45 10.20 -11.95
C TYR A 20 1.40 10.42 -13.04
N LEU A 21 0.09 10.36 -12.72
CA LEU A 21 -0.98 10.53 -13.69
C LEU A 21 -1.03 11.93 -14.29
N ILE A 22 -0.73 12.98 -13.52
CA ILE A 22 -0.58 14.35 -14.04
C ILE A 22 0.54 14.40 -15.09
N LYS A 23 1.69 13.77 -14.81
CA LYS A 23 2.81 13.68 -15.76
C LYS A 23 2.44 12.92 -17.04
N MET A 24 1.56 11.91 -16.92
CA MET A 24 1.04 11.14 -18.07
C MET A 24 -0.07 11.87 -18.84
N GLY A 25 -0.48 13.08 -18.43
CA GLY A 25 -1.47 13.92 -19.14
C GLY A 25 -2.93 13.67 -18.76
N TYR A 26 -3.21 12.97 -17.65
CA TYR A 26 -4.57 12.86 -17.12
C TYR A 26 -5.01 14.15 -16.44
N ILE A 27 -6.32 14.42 -16.47
CA ILE A 27 -6.95 15.45 -15.62
C ILE A 27 -7.27 14.78 -14.28
N VAL A 28 -6.42 15.06 -13.27
CA VAL A 28 -6.50 14.43 -11.96
C VAL A 28 -7.28 15.30 -10.99
N SER A 29 -8.15 14.69 -10.21
CA SER A 29 -8.82 15.27 -9.05
C SER A 29 -8.62 14.33 -7.87
N ILE A 30 -8.17 14.85 -6.73
CA ILE A 30 -7.92 14.05 -5.53
C ILE A 30 -8.81 14.49 -4.37
N THR A 31 -9.26 13.51 -3.58
CA THR A 31 -10.01 13.79 -2.36
C THR A 31 -9.48 12.96 -1.18
N ASP A 32 -9.51 13.56 0.00
CA ASP A 32 -9.10 12.94 1.27
C ASP A 32 -9.68 13.78 2.43
N ILE A 33 -9.65 13.23 3.64
CA ILE A 33 -9.97 13.96 4.89
C ILE A 33 -8.82 14.89 5.34
N LYS A 34 -7.61 14.65 4.83
CA LYS A 34 -6.40 15.44 5.17
C LYS A 34 -5.82 16.10 3.92
N THR A 35 -5.29 17.30 4.09
CA THR A 35 -4.56 17.99 3.03
C THR A 35 -3.30 17.24 2.63
N PRO A 36 -2.98 17.11 1.32
CA PRO A 36 -1.77 16.44 0.88
C PRO A 36 -0.50 17.17 1.33
N ARG A 37 0.48 16.40 1.81
CA ARG A 37 1.81 16.95 2.18
C ARG A 37 2.56 17.53 0.98
N CYS A 38 2.34 16.99 -0.21
CA CYS A 38 2.90 17.51 -1.46
C CYS A 38 2.15 18.77 -1.89
N LYS A 39 2.76 19.96 -1.72
CA LYS A 39 2.15 21.26 -2.06
C LYS A 39 1.71 21.36 -3.53
N LYS A 40 2.39 20.66 -4.45
CA LYS A 40 2.03 20.62 -5.88
C LYS A 40 0.64 20.03 -6.14
N LEU A 41 0.11 19.24 -5.20
CA LEU A 41 -1.20 18.59 -5.33
C LEU A 41 -2.36 19.41 -4.74
N ILE A 42 -2.09 20.50 -4.01
CA ILE A 42 -3.13 21.35 -3.44
C ILE A 42 -4.14 21.87 -4.47
N PRO A 43 -3.75 22.31 -5.69
CA PRO A 43 -4.70 22.78 -6.69
C PRO A 43 -5.68 21.70 -7.22
N PHE A 44 -5.35 20.43 -7.02
CA PHE A 44 -6.13 19.27 -7.46
C PHE A 44 -6.94 18.63 -6.34
N PHE A 45 -6.86 19.18 -5.12
CA PHE A 45 -7.39 18.61 -3.89
C PHE A 45 -8.71 19.21 -3.49
N ARG A 46 -9.66 18.36 -3.11
CA ARG A 46 -10.86 18.73 -2.36
C ARG A 46 -10.98 17.88 -1.11
N GLN A 47 -11.19 18.52 0.04
CA GLN A 47 -11.41 17.80 1.30
C GLN A 47 -12.84 17.25 1.33
N ILE A 48 -12.96 15.92 1.38
CA ILE A 48 -14.23 15.20 1.45
C ILE A 48 -14.02 13.96 2.33
N ASP A 49 -14.92 13.75 3.29
CA ASP A 49 -15.00 12.49 4.03
C ASP A 49 -15.81 11.48 3.21
N LEU A 50 -15.31 10.26 3.08
CA LEU A 50 -16.00 9.16 2.39
C LEU A 50 -17.34 8.78 3.06
N LEU A 51 -17.53 9.13 4.32
CA LEU A 51 -18.76 8.92 5.06
C LEU A 51 -19.85 9.95 4.71
N GLU A 52 -19.49 11.06 4.05
CA GLU A 52 -20.40 12.13 3.61
C GLU A 52 -20.87 11.87 2.18
N ILE A 53 -21.86 10.97 2.04
CA ILE A 53 -22.31 10.45 0.74
C ILE A 53 -22.78 11.53 -0.25
N ASP A 54 -23.47 12.57 0.22
CA ASP A 54 -24.03 13.60 -0.64
C ASP A 54 -22.90 14.48 -1.23
N ASN A 55 -21.95 14.91 -0.39
CA ASN A 55 -20.77 15.64 -0.82
C ASN A 55 -19.94 14.82 -1.83
N LEU A 56 -19.82 13.51 -1.61
CA LEU A 56 -19.10 12.62 -2.52
C LEU A 56 -19.81 12.48 -3.87
N LYS A 57 -21.13 12.28 -3.88
CA LYS A 57 -21.93 12.20 -5.10
C LYS A 57 -21.89 13.50 -5.92
N ASP A 58 -22.01 14.65 -5.26
CA ASP A 58 -21.96 15.94 -5.92
C ASP A 58 -20.59 16.19 -6.53
N TYR A 59 -19.53 15.84 -5.82
CA TYR A 59 -18.17 15.90 -6.36
C TYR A 59 -17.97 15.01 -7.59
N PHE A 60 -18.47 13.78 -7.57
CA PHE A 60 -18.39 12.88 -8.72
C PHE A 60 -19.17 13.41 -9.93
N LYS A 61 -20.36 13.96 -9.73
CA LYS A 61 -21.16 14.59 -10.79
C LYS A 61 -20.45 15.81 -11.37
N GLU A 62 -19.88 16.69 -10.54
CA GLU A 62 -19.15 17.88 -10.96
C GLU A 62 -17.94 17.51 -11.83
N ILE A 63 -17.12 16.58 -11.40
CA ILE A 63 -15.92 16.15 -12.12
C ILE A 63 -16.28 15.33 -13.36
N SER A 64 -17.31 14.48 -13.27
CA SER A 64 -17.68 13.51 -14.31
C SER A 64 -16.46 12.68 -14.76
N PRO A 65 -15.85 11.88 -13.87
CA PRO A 65 -14.61 11.16 -14.16
C PRO A 65 -14.83 10.00 -15.13
N ASP A 66 -13.81 9.72 -15.94
CA ASP A 66 -13.73 8.49 -16.74
C ASP A 66 -13.26 7.31 -15.87
N TYR A 67 -12.40 7.58 -14.88
CA TYR A 67 -11.80 6.58 -14.01
C TYR A 67 -11.88 6.98 -12.55
N VAL A 68 -12.01 5.98 -11.69
CA VAL A 68 -11.98 6.13 -10.24
C VAL A 68 -10.92 5.20 -9.65
N ILE A 69 -10.03 5.73 -8.81
CA ILE A 69 -9.07 4.94 -8.05
C ILE A 69 -9.34 5.18 -6.57
N HIS A 70 -9.90 4.17 -5.91
CA HIS A 70 -10.30 4.25 -4.51
C HIS A 70 -9.19 3.70 -3.62
N LEU A 71 -8.37 4.63 -3.06
CA LEU A 71 -7.31 4.33 -2.10
C LEU A 71 -7.66 4.80 -0.67
N GLY A 72 -8.78 5.53 -0.52
CA GLY A 72 -9.21 6.09 0.76
C GLY A 72 -9.55 4.99 1.76
N ALA A 73 -8.83 4.98 2.89
CA ALA A 73 -9.05 4.02 3.96
C ALA A 73 -8.34 4.47 5.25
N ARG A 74 -8.84 4.06 6.40
CA ARG A 74 -8.07 4.02 7.64
C ARG A 74 -7.12 2.82 7.58
N THR A 75 -5.81 3.04 7.69
CA THR A 75 -4.79 2.02 7.45
C THR A 75 -3.92 1.70 8.67
N ASP A 76 -4.09 2.43 9.79
CA ASP A 76 -3.42 2.09 11.03
C ASP A 76 -3.95 0.76 11.62
N LEU A 77 -3.22 0.20 12.58
CA LEU A 77 -3.59 -1.04 13.28
C LEU A 77 -4.04 -0.77 14.72
N ASP A 78 -4.40 0.48 15.03
CA ASP A 78 -4.71 0.93 16.38
C ASP A 78 -6.22 0.92 16.69
N GLY A 79 -7.07 0.49 15.73
CA GLY A 79 -8.50 0.32 15.95
C GLY A 79 -8.78 -0.81 16.96
N GLU A 80 -9.77 -0.61 17.84
CA GLU A 80 -10.18 -1.56 18.86
C GLU A 80 -11.40 -2.39 18.43
N THR A 81 -12.16 -1.89 17.45
CA THR A 81 -13.35 -2.54 16.89
C THR A 81 -13.43 -2.33 15.38
N LEU A 82 -14.25 -3.12 14.68
CA LEU A 82 -14.49 -2.90 13.25
C LEU A 82 -15.18 -1.56 12.96
N LEU A 83 -15.92 -0.99 13.90
CA LEU A 83 -16.54 0.34 13.75
C LEU A 83 -15.49 1.45 13.56
N ASP A 84 -14.31 1.28 14.13
CA ASP A 84 -13.20 2.21 13.94
C ASP A 84 -12.70 2.25 12.49
N TYR A 85 -13.08 1.28 11.69
CA TYR A 85 -12.78 1.15 10.26
C TYR A 85 -14.02 1.38 9.37
N SER A 86 -15.02 2.13 9.85
CA SER A 86 -16.22 2.47 9.06
C SER A 86 -15.88 3.14 7.71
N ALA A 87 -14.84 3.95 7.65
CA ALA A 87 -14.35 4.51 6.39
C ALA A 87 -13.95 3.44 5.36
N ASN A 88 -13.55 2.23 5.80
CA ASN A 88 -13.20 1.12 4.91
C ASN A 88 -14.45 0.35 4.45
N ILE A 89 -15.48 0.32 5.26
CA ILE A 89 -16.71 -0.48 5.05
C ILE A 89 -17.82 0.41 4.48
N ASP A 90 -18.28 1.42 5.24
CA ASP A 90 -19.34 2.32 4.79
C ASP A 90 -18.82 3.27 3.71
N GLY A 91 -17.55 3.69 3.82
CA GLY A 91 -16.90 4.54 2.82
C GLY A 91 -16.85 3.88 1.43
N VAL A 92 -16.58 2.57 1.33
CA VAL A 92 -16.61 1.89 0.02
C VAL A 92 -18.03 1.77 -0.54
N LEU A 93 -19.04 1.58 0.30
CA LEU A 93 -20.46 1.60 -0.12
C LEU A 93 -20.82 2.96 -0.72
N ASN A 94 -20.40 4.05 -0.08
CA ASN A 94 -20.64 5.41 -0.54
C ASN A 94 -19.91 5.70 -1.86
N VAL A 95 -18.67 5.22 -2.02
CA VAL A 95 -17.93 5.34 -3.29
C VAL A 95 -18.64 4.58 -4.40
N ILE A 96 -19.12 3.35 -4.16
CA ILE A 96 -19.89 2.58 -5.13
C ILE A 96 -21.18 3.33 -5.51
N ALA A 97 -21.87 3.91 -4.53
CA ALA A 97 -23.08 4.70 -4.80
C ALA A 97 -22.78 5.96 -5.62
N ALA A 98 -21.66 6.65 -5.38
CA ALA A 98 -21.23 7.80 -6.18
C ALA A 98 -20.87 7.38 -7.62
N ILE A 99 -20.14 6.26 -7.80
CA ILE A 99 -19.85 5.69 -9.13
C ILE A 99 -21.15 5.39 -9.88
N ASN A 100 -22.09 4.71 -9.24
CA ASN A 100 -23.36 4.32 -9.87
C ASN A 100 -24.27 5.50 -10.22
N SER A 101 -24.09 6.63 -9.54
CA SER A 101 -24.80 7.88 -9.86
C SER A 101 -24.16 8.71 -10.99
N THR A 102 -23.02 8.24 -11.53
CA THR A 102 -22.20 8.98 -12.49
C THR A 102 -21.96 8.12 -13.74
N SER A 103 -22.64 8.42 -14.85
CA SER A 103 -22.63 7.58 -16.06
C SER A 103 -21.31 7.60 -16.83
N SER A 104 -20.39 8.53 -16.54
CA SER A 104 -19.12 8.67 -17.24
C SER A 104 -18.07 7.64 -16.80
N VAL A 105 -18.23 7.01 -15.63
CA VAL A 105 -17.20 6.10 -15.06
C VAL A 105 -17.10 4.82 -15.86
N LYS A 106 -15.98 4.63 -16.54
CA LYS A 106 -15.67 3.46 -17.37
C LYS A 106 -15.03 2.33 -16.53
N LYS A 107 -14.12 2.68 -15.63
CA LYS A 107 -13.40 1.71 -14.81
C LYS A 107 -13.07 2.24 -13.41
N THR A 108 -13.08 1.33 -12.44
CA THR A 108 -12.75 1.60 -11.04
C THR A 108 -11.70 0.62 -10.53
N ILE A 109 -10.68 1.12 -9.85
CA ILE A 109 -9.70 0.32 -9.11
C ILE A 109 -9.93 0.53 -7.61
N PHE A 110 -10.18 -0.54 -6.88
CA PHE A 110 -10.38 -0.51 -5.43
C PHE A 110 -9.15 -1.06 -4.69
N ALA A 111 -8.63 -0.32 -3.74
CA ALA A 111 -7.52 -0.79 -2.93
C ALA A 111 -7.99 -1.60 -1.71
N SER A 112 -7.59 -2.85 -1.71
CA SER A 112 -7.58 -3.74 -0.55
C SER A 112 -6.19 -3.72 0.13
N SER A 113 -5.76 -4.84 0.66
CA SER A 113 -4.45 -5.02 1.29
C SER A 113 -4.03 -6.49 1.27
N ARG A 114 -2.73 -6.76 1.27
CA ARG A 114 -2.24 -8.11 1.56
C ARG A 114 -2.64 -8.63 2.95
N LEU A 115 -3.01 -7.73 3.87
CA LEU A 115 -3.40 -8.09 5.24
C LEU A 115 -4.76 -8.76 5.34
N VAL A 116 -5.48 -8.96 4.23
CA VAL A 116 -6.60 -9.91 4.16
C VAL A 116 -6.17 -11.35 4.49
N CYS A 117 -4.87 -11.62 4.46
CA CYS A 117 -4.25 -12.86 4.92
C CYS A 117 -3.10 -12.58 5.89
N LYS A 118 -2.88 -13.47 6.85
CA LYS A 118 -1.73 -13.41 7.74
C LYS A 118 -0.42 -13.59 6.95
N LEU A 119 0.66 -13.06 7.50
CA LEU A 119 2.00 -13.22 6.92
C LEU A 119 2.38 -14.70 6.81
N GLY A 120 2.92 -15.09 5.65
CA GLY A 120 3.32 -16.47 5.36
C GLY A 120 2.19 -17.42 4.96
N TYR A 121 0.94 -16.98 5.03
CA TYR A 121 -0.19 -17.74 4.52
C TYR A 121 -0.21 -17.70 2.99
N LYS A 122 -0.48 -18.85 2.38
CA LYS A 122 -0.65 -18.98 0.93
C LYS A 122 -2.12 -19.29 0.66
N PRO A 123 -2.93 -18.30 0.25
CA PRO A 123 -4.34 -18.53 -0.04
C PRO A 123 -4.50 -19.47 -1.24
N LEU A 124 -5.53 -20.32 -1.19
CA LEU A 124 -5.89 -21.25 -2.27
C LEU A 124 -6.45 -20.50 -3.49
N ASP A 125 -7.20 -19.47 -3.24
CA ASP A 125 -7.76 -18.56 -4.24
C ASP A 125 -7.91 -17.14 -3.69
N GLU A 126 -8.48 -16.24 -4.46
CA GLU A 126 -8.68 -14.84 -4.08
C GLU A 126 -9.74 -14.60 -3.00
N ASN A 127 -10.54 -15.61 -2.65
CA ASN A 127 -11.57 -15.56 -1.61
C ASN A 127 -11.16 -16.30 -0.33
N ASP A 128 -10.00 -16.93 -0.34
CA ASP A 128 -9.43 -17.60 0.82
C ASP A 128 -8.74 -16.56 1.71
N TYR A 129 -9.48 -16.07 2.72
CA TYR A 129 -9.07 -15.02 3.63
C TYR A 129 -8.66 -15.59 4.99
N LEU A 130 -7.60 -15.04 5.57
CA LEU A 130 -7.18 -15.35 6.95
C LEU A 130 -6.55 -14.10 7.59
N PRO A 131 -7.35 -13.04 7.87
CA PRO A 131 -6.86 -11.83 8.51
C PRO A 131 -6.47 -12.10 9.97
N THR A 132 -5.55 -11.32 10.51
CA THR A 132 -5.12 -11.36 11.91
C THR A 132 -5.16 -10.00 12.58
N THR A 133 -5.73 -9.01 11.92
CA THR A 133 -5.89 -7.64 12.42
C THR A 133 -7.27 -7.12 12.04
N LEU A 134 -7.84 -6.23 12.86
CA LEU A 134 -9.11 -5.57 12.55
C LEU A 134 -9.06 -4.79 11.23
N TYR A 135 -7.91 -4.18 10.93
CA TYR A 135 -7.70 -3.59 9.60
C TYR A 135 -7.80 -4.64 8.48
N GLY A 136 -7.16 -5.79 8.63
CA GLY A 136 -7.27 -6.90 7.67
C GLY A 136 -8.71 -7.39 7.51
N GLU A 137 -9.44 -7.55 8.61
CA GLU A 137 -10.85 -7.91 8.62
C GLU A 137 -11.70 -6.86 7.90
N SER A 138 -11.48 -5.56 8.16
CA SER A 138 -12.18 -4.48 7.45
C SER A 138 -11.94 -4.53 5.95
N LYS A 139 -10.72 -4.91 5.50
CA LYS A 139 -10.40 -5.07 4.08
C LYS A 139 -11.03 -6.32 3.47
N VAL A 140 -11.20 -7.40 4.23
CA VAL A 140 -12.00 -8.56 3.81
C VAL A 140 -13.46 -8.15 3.57
N GLU A 141 -14.05 -7.41 4.51
CA GLU A 141 -15.42 -6.89 4.34
C GLU A 141 -15.52 -5.93 3.14
N THR A 142 -14.53 -5.05 2.95
CA THR A 142 -14.44 -4.19 1.74
C THR A 142 -14.47 -5.04 0.46
N GLU A 143 -13.66 -6.10 0.35
CA GLU A 143 -13.65 -6.96 -0.83
C GLU A 143 -14.97 -7.70 -1.06
N LYS A 144 -15.61 -8.21 0.00
CA LYS A 144 -16.92 -8.84 -0.08
C LYS A 144 -17.98 -7.87 -0.60
N ILE A 145 -18.01 -6.64 -0.07
CA ILE A 145 -18.93 -5.59 -0.52
C ILE A 145 -18.72 -5.32 -2.02
N ILE A 146 -17.49 -5.13 -2.47
CA ILE A 146 -17.19 -4.86 -3.89
C ILE A 146 -17.65 -6.02 -4.77
N LYS A 147 -17.36 -7.27 -4.38
CA LYS A 147 -17.69 -8.48 -5.17
C LYS A 147 -19.19 -8.75 -5.25
N THR A 148 -19.95 -8.35 -4.24
CA THR A 148 -21.41 -8.59 -4.18
C THR A 148 -22.24 -7.40 -4.64
N SER A 149 -21.66 -6.19 -4.73
CA SER A 149 -22.37 -5.00 -5.16
C SER A 149 -22.56 -4.96 -6.67
N LYS A 150 -23.67 -4.34 -7.12
CA LYS A 150 -23.84 -3.93 -8.50
C LYS A 150 -23.01 -2.66 -8.73
N ILE A 151 -22.01 -2.73 -9.59
CA ILE A 151 -21.15 -1.61 -9.95
C ILE A 151 -21.28 -1.39 -11.47
N ASN A 152 -21.63 -0.18 -11.88
CA ASN A 152 -21.95 0.16 -13.29
C ASN A 152 -20.69 0.43 -14.16
N SER A 153 -19.49 0.20 -13.64
CA SER A 153 -18.22 0.29 -14.37
C SER A 153 -17.48 -1.03 -14.35
N ASP A 154 -16.52 -1.22 -15.25
CA ASP A 154 -15.51 -2.26 -15.02
C ASP A 154 -14.77 -2.00 -13.73
N TRP A 155 -14.39 -3.05 -12.99
CA TRP A 155 -13.64 -2.87 -11.77
C TRP A 155 -12.66 -4.00 -11.49
N CYS A 156 -11.62 -3.67 -10.74
CA CYS A 156 -10.72 -4.64 -10.15
C CYS A 156 -10.32 -4.24 -8.72
N ILE A 157 -9.78 -5.19 -7.99
CA ILE A 157 -9.24 -5.01 -6.66
C ILE A 157 -7.72 -5.11 -6.73
N ILE A 158 -7.02 -4.19 -6.09
CA ILE A 158 -5.58 -4.29 -5.89
C ILE A 158 -5.28 -4.58 -4.41
N ARG A 159 -4.31 -5.46 -4.17
CA ARG A 159 -3.78 -5.78 -2.84
C ARG A 159 -2.33 -5.30 -2.75
N PRO A 160 -2.09 -4.02 -2.37
CA PRO A 160 -0.73 -3.54 -2.15
C PRO A 160 -0.03 -4.41 -1.10
N THR A 161 1.22 -4.76 -1.37
CA THR A 161 2.04 -5.54 -0.46
C THR A 161 2.85 -4.62 0.47
N SER A 162 4.13 -4.84 0.61
CA SER A 162 5.04 -4.01 1.40
C SER A 162 5.60 -2.88 0.53
N ILE A 163 4.75 -1.86 0.27
CA ILE A 163 5.13 -0.74 -0.60
C ILE A 163 5.97 0.27 0.17
N TRP A 164 7.03 0.79 -0.47
CA TRP A 164 7.93 1.80 0.06
C TRP A 164 8.33 2.81 -1.03
N GLY A 165 8.94 3.93 -0.65
CA GLY A 165 9.40 4.98 -1.56
C GLY A 165 9.04 6.39 -1.07
N PRO A 166 9.19 7.45 -1.88
CA PRO A 166 8.87 8.81 -1.48
C PRO A 166 7.50 8.95 -0.82
N TRP A 167 7.40 9.73 0.28
CA TRP A 167 6.19 9.98 1.09
C TRP A 167 5.73 8.82 1.97
N PHE A 168 6.43 7.67 1.99
CA PHE A 168 6.04 6.53 2.82
C PHE A 168 6.14 6.83 4.33
N GLY A 169 5.37 6.05 5.10
CA GLY A 169 5.29 6.15 6.55
C GLY A 169 5.67 4.85 7.26
N ILE A 170 5.25 4.74 8.49
CA ILE A 170 5.38 3.51 9.30
C ILE A 170 4.59 2.37 8.60
N PRO A 171 5.12 1.13 8.60
CA PRO A 171 6.33 0.66 9.29
C PRO A 171 7.61 0.76 8.45
N TYR A 172 7.52 0.95 7.14
CA TYR A 172 8.68 0.85 6.26
C TYR A 172 9.66 2.00 6.44
N ARG A 173 9.18 3.22 6.70
CA ARG A 173 10.05 4.35 7.02
C ARG A 173 10.93 4.04 8.24
N THR A 174 10.36 3.46 9.30
CA THR A 174 11.12 3.06 10.49
C THR A 174 12.20 2.02 10.17
N PHE A 175 11.92 1.09 9.25
CA PHE A 175 12.93 0.12 8.80
C PHE A 175 14.09 0.80 8.07
N PHE A 176 13.80 1.70 7.12
CA PHE A 176 14.84 2.46 6.40
C PHE A 176 15.67 3.32 7.37
N ASP A 177 15.04 4.01 8.31
CA ASP A 177 15.74 4.83 9.31
C ASP A 177 16.61 4.00 10.23
N ALA A 178 16.14 2.83 10.71
CA ALA A 178 16.91 1.92 11.53
C ALA A 178 18.15 1.35 10.79
N VAL A 179 17.98 0.99 9.51
CA VAL A 179 19.08 0.52 8.65
C VAL A 179 20.09 1.64 8.41
N ARG A 180 19.63 2.83 8.03
CA ARG A 180 20.48 4.01 7.79
C ARG A 180 21.28 4.37 9.04
N SER A 181 20.64 4.40 10.20
CA SER A 181 21.27 4.78 11.48
C SER A 181 22.12 3.66 12.13
N GLY A 182 22.16 2.46 11.51
CA GLY A 182 22.94 1.33 12.03
C GLY A 182 22.30 0.56 13.19
N TYR A 183 21.06 0.89 13.57
CA TYR A 183 20.32 0.20 14.63
C TYR A 183 19.63 -1.08 14.19
N TYR A 184 19.56 -1.34 12.87
CA TYR A 184 18.99 -2.59 12.39
C TYR A 184 19.92 -3.75 12.66
N ILE A 185 19.41 -4.79 13.31
CA ILE A 185 20.11 -6.04 13.62
C ILE A 185 19.41 -7.17 12.87
N HIS A 186 20.17 -7.90 12.05
CA HIS A 186 19.66 -9.04 11.31
C HIS A 186 19.89 -10.37 12.08
N PRO A 187 18.93 -11.31 12.09
CA PRO A 187 19.15 -12.63 12.67
C PRO A 187 20.24 -13.40 11.92
N LEU A 188 21.28 -13.82 12.65
CA LEU A 188 22.39 -14.58 12.08
C LEU A 188 21.92 -15.94 11.54
N GLY A 189 22.33 -16.25 10.30
CA GLY A 189 22.01 -17.51 9.62
C GLY A 189 20.55 -17.66 9.20
N VAL A 190 19.75 -16.59 9.24
CA VAL A 190 18.35 -16.61 8.78
C VAL A 190 18.24 -16.00 7.40
N GLU A 191 17.80 -16.78 6.44
CA GLU A 191 17.50 -16.31 5.09
C GLU A 191 16.01 -16.05 4.95
N VAL A 192 15.66 -14.81 4.68
CA VAL A 192 14.25 -14.39 4.46
C VAL A 192 14.14 -13.60 3.18
N ASN A 193 13.29 -14.09 2.32
CA ASN A 193 12.96 -13.43 1.06
C ASN A 193 11.56 -12.84 1.12
N LYS A 194 11.42 -11.59 0.72
CA LYS A 194 10.15 -10.87 0.71
C LYS A 194 9.93 -10.16 -0.60
N LEU A 195 8.69 -10.22 -1.05
CA LEU A 195 8.22 -9.44 -2.17
C LEU A 195 7.81 -8.06 -1.66
N PHE A 196 8.63 -7.08 -1.97
CA PHE A 196 8.36 -5.67 -1.71
C PHE A 196 7.88 -4.98 -2.98
N GLY A 197 7.37 -3.77 -2.87
CA GLY A 197 7.04 -2.94 -4.03
C GLY A 197 7.59 -1.53 -3.86
N PHE A 198 8.27 -1.02 -4.89
CA PHE A 198 8.57 0.38 -4.98
C PHE A 198 7.33 1.14 -5.44
N VAL A 199 7.03 2.28 -4.81
CA VAL A 199 5.82 3.05 -5.13
C VAL A 199 5.78 3.51 -6.59
N GLY A 200 6.92 3.85 -7.19
CA GLY A 200 7.01 4.21 -8.61
C GLY A 200 6.57 3.08 -9.53
N ASN A 201 6.96 1.83 -9.24
CA ASN A 201 6.50 0.65 -9.95
C ASN A 201 5.01 0.38 -9.68
N SER A 202 4.56 0.57 -8.44
CA SER A 202 3.15 0.36 -8.06
C SER A 202 2.20 1.32 -8.78
N VAL A 203 2.55 2.62 -8.91
CA VAL A 203 1.70 3.58 -9.63
C VAL A 203 1.69 3.32 -11.13
N PHE A 204 2.79 2.84 -11.70
CA PHE A 204 2.84 2.35 -13.08
C PHE A 204 1.92 1.14 -13.26
N GLN A 205 1.97 0.16 -12.36
CA GLN A 205 1.08 -1.01 -12.40
C GLN A 205 -0.39 -0.59 -12.32
N ILE A 206 -0.74 0.37 -11.44
CA ILE A 206 -2.11 0.89 -11.33
C ILE A 206 -2.56 1.55 -12.64
N GLU A 207 -1.72 2.36 -13.28
CA GLU A 207 -2.04 2.98 -14.56
C GLU A 207 -2.25 1.93 -15.66
N LYS A 208 -1.42 0.89 -15.74
CA LYS A 208 -1.60 -0.19 -16.70
C LYS A 208 -2.89 -0.97 -16.48
N LEU A 209 -3.28 -1.23 -15.23
CA LEU A 209 -4.59 -1.83 -14.92
C LEU A 209 -5.74 -0.90 -15.32
N LEU A 210 -5.55 0.41 -15.17
CA LEU A 210 -6.58 1.41 -15.50
C LEU A 210 -6.91 1.41 -16.99
N VAL A 211 -5.90 1.37 -17.86
CA VAL A 211 -6.06 1.41 -19.31
C VAL A 211 -6.22 0.04 -19.98
N ALA A 212 -5.99 -1.05 -19.26
CA ALA A 212 -6.15 -2.40 -19.79
C ALA A 212 -7.58 -2.67 -20.26
N GLU A 213 -7.75 -3.57 -21.22
CA GLU A 213 -9.07 -4.02 -21.69
C GLU A 213 -9.89 -4.63 -20.53
N GLY A 214 -11.20 -4.34 -20.51
CA GLY A 214 -12.10 -4.77 -19.43
C GLY A 214 -12.01 -6.26 -19.12
N HIS A 215 -12.03 -7.11 -20.14
CA HIS A 215 -11.97 -8.57 -19.96
C HIS A 215 -10.70 -9.08 -19.26
N LYS A 216 -9.62 -8.30 -19.29
CA LYS A 216 -8.36 -8.65 -18.61
C LYS A 216 -8.37 -8.29 -17.12
N VAL A 217 -9.22 -7.36 -16.71
CA VAL A 217 -9.18 -6.81 -15.33
C VAL A 217 -10.51 -6.90 -14.59
N HIS A 218 -11.65 -6.92 -15.27
CA HIS A 218 -12.97 -6.87 -14.63
C HIS A 218 -13.16 -8.04 -13.65
N LYS A 219 -13.55 -7.69 -12.41
CA LYS A 219 -13.76 -8.63 -11.30
C LYS A 219 -12.53 -9.44 -10.85
N LYS A 220 -11.32 -9.00 -11.19
CA LYS A 220 -10.08 -9.68 -10.79
C LYS A 220 -9.41 -8.99 -9.60
N VAL A 221 -8.55 -9.75 -8.93
CA VAL A 221 -7.72 -9.29 -7.81
C VAL A 221 -6.26 -9.36 -8.20
N PHE A 222 -5.51 -8.29 -7.95
CA PHE A 222 -4.10 -8.17 -8.30
C PHE A 222 -3.27 -7.79 -7.08
N TYR A 223 -2.19 -8.50 -6.80
CA TYR A 223 -1.18 -8.04 -5.87
C TYR A 223 -0.32 -6.96 -6.54
N LEU A 224 0.02 -5.88 -5.80
CA LEU A 224 0.98 -4.88 -6.23
C LEU A 224 2.30 -5.10 -5.50
N ALA A 225 3.36 -5.37 -6.25
CA ALA A 225 4.73 -5.49 -5.76
C ALA A 225 5.70 -5.43 -6.95
N ASP A 226 6.98 -5.29 -6.68
CA ASP A 226 8.03 -5.65 -7.63
C ASP A 226 8.01 -7.18 -7.81
N TYR A 227 8.40 -7.68 -9.00
CA TYR A 227 8.09 -9.08 -9.34
C TYR A 227 9.02 -10.09 -8.70
N GLU A 228 10.20 -9.66 -8.26
CA GLU A 228 11.21 -10.54 -7.69
C GLU A 228 11.34 -10.37 -6.18
N PRO A 229 11.26 -11.46 -5.41
CA PRO A 229 11.50 -11.39 -3.98
C PRO A 229 12.96 -11.07 -3.68
N ILE A 230 13.20 -10.21 -2.71
CA ILE A 230 14.54 -9.86 -2.26
C ILE A 230 14.84 -10.39 -0.87
N ASN A 231 16.07 -10.86 -0.68
CA ASN A 231 16.59 -11.20 0.64
C ASN A 231 16.69 -9.94 1.52
N VAL A 232 16.09 -9.99 2.72
CA VAL A 232 15.99 -8.81 3.61
C VAL A 232 17.35 -8.29 4.06
N LEU A 233 18.35 -9.15 4.25
CA LEU A 233 19.72 -8.72 4.58
C LEU A 233 20.35 -7.98 3.38
N GLN A 234 20.16 -8.49 2.17
CA GLN A 234 20.64 -7.82 0.96
C GLN A 234 19.96 -6.47 0.75
N LEU A 235 18.65 -6.38 0.98
CA LEU A 235 17.93 -5.11 0.95
C LEU A 235 18.52 -4.11 1.95
N ALA A 236 18.74 -4.52 3.20
CA ALA A 236 19.35 -3.65 4.21
C ALA A 236 20.74 -3.16 3.81
N LYS A 237 21.59 -4.04 3.23
CA LYS A 237 22.91 -3.65 2.69
C LYS A 237 22.78 -2.63 1.57
N LYS A 238 21.88 -2.83 0.62
CA LYS A 238 21.62 -1.93 -0.49
C LYS A 238 21.07 -0.58 -0.02
N ILE A 239 20.16 -0.56 0.96
CA ILE A 239 19.69 0.69 1.59
C ILE A 239 20.88 1.49 2.14
N ARG A 240 21.80 0.88 2.88
CA ARG A 240 22.98 1.61 3.38
C ARG A 240 23.83 2.20 2.24
N LYS A 241 24.05 1.43 1.18
CA LYS A 241 24.81 1.88 0.01
C LYS A 241 24.18 3.10 -0.67
N SER A 242 22.85 3.14 -0.82
CA SER A 242 22.15 4.31 -1.43
C SER A 242 22.29 5.59 -0.59
N PHE A 243 22.58 5.46 0.71
CA PHE A 243 22.95 6.60 1.56
C PHE A 243 24.44 6.94 1.55
N GLY A 244 25.28 6.22 0.79
CA GLY A 244 26.74 6.39 0.79
C GLY A 244 27.42 5.81 2.04
N LEU A 245 26.77 4.89 2.75
CA LEU A 245 27.27 4.27 3.97
C LEU A 245 27.87 2.89 3.67
N SER A 246 28.71 2.40 4.60
CA SER A 246 29.19 1.01 4.57
C SER A 246 27.98 0.05 4.58
N ASP A 247 28.08 -1.04 3.82
CA ASP A 247 27.04 -2.08 3.74
C ASP A 247 27.07 -3.07 4.90
N PHE A 248 27.84 -2.78 5.95
CA PHE A 248 27.91 -3.60 7.16
C PHE A 248 26.57 -3.58 7.90
N ILE A 249 26.01 -4.78 8.14
CA ILE A 249 24.81 -4.99 8.94
C ILE A 249 25.19 -5.91 10.13
N PHE A 250 24.93 -5.42 11.32
CA PHE A 250 25.18 -6.21 12.52
C PHE A 250 24.23 -7.41 12.59
N GLN A 251 24.77 -8.60 12.91
CA GLN A 251 23.99 -9.82 13.00
C GLN A 251 24.14 -10.44 14.40
N LEU A 252 23.02 -10.93 14.94
CA LEU A 252 23.00 -11.61 16.23
C LEU A 252 22.36 -13.00 16.12
N PRO A 253 22.84 -13.99 16.91
CA PRO A 253 22.19 -15.27 17.05
C PRO A 253 20.71 -15.11 17.44
N LEU A 254 19.85 -15.93 16.83
CA LEU A 254 18.39 -15.84 17.01
C LEU A 254 17.97 -15.92 18.49
N ILE A 255 18.72 -16.69 19.31
CA ILE A 255 18.43 -16.82 20.73
C ILE A 255 18.55 -15.49 21.49
N ILE A 256 19.54 -14.67 21.15
CA ILE A 256 19.72 -13.33 21.74
C ILE A 256 18.58 -12.40 21.30
N LEU A 257 18.21 -12.44 20.02
CA LEU A 257 17.08 -11.64 19.50
C LEU A 257 15.75 -12.03 20.14
N ARG A 258 15.54 -13.32 20.47
CA ARG A 258 14.34 -13.77 21.20
C ARG A 258 14.29 -13.18 22.61
N ILE A 259 15.42 -13.13 23.33
CA ILE A 259 15.46 -12.51 24.66
C ILE A 259 15.16 -11.03 24.58
N ILE A 260 15.74 -10.31 23.61
CA ILE A 260 15.46 -8.88 23.36
C ILE A 260 13.98 -8.68 23.00
N ALA A 261 13.42 -9.54 22.16
CA ALA A 261 12.03 -9.47 21.76
C ALA A 261 11.05 -9.68 22.94
N LEU A 262 11.32 -10.64 23.81
CA LEU A 262 10.55 -10.86 25.03
C LEU A 262 10.62 -9.64 25.98
N SER A 263 11.79 -9.01 26.14
CA SER A 263 11.90 -7.77 26.93
C SER A 263 11.07 -6.64 26.32
N GLY A 264 11.02 -6.55 24.99
CA GLY A 264 10.16 -5.59 24.28
C GLY A 264 8.66 -5.85 24.48
N ASP A 265 8.24 -7.12 24.52
CA ASP A 265 6.85 -7.48 24.82
C ASP A 265 6.46 -7.07 26.25
N ILE A 266 7.38 -7.29 27.22
CA ILE A 266 7.20 -6.83 28.60
C ILE A 266 7.09 -5.30 28.65
N MET A 267 7.98 -4.57 27.98
CA MET A 267 7.92 -3.11 27.92
C MET A 267 6.59 -2.60 27.35
N LYS A 268 6.03 -3.32 26.37
CA LYS A 268 4.72 -3.00 25.79
C LYS A 268 3.59 -3.15 26.84
N ILE A 269 3.64 -4.18 27.67
CA ILE A 269 2.68 -4.39 28.77
C ILE A 269 2.75 -3.24 29.77
N PHE A 270 3.94 -2.68 30.03
CA PHE A 270 4.15 -1.52 30.90
C PHE A 270 3.89 -0.17 30.21
N GLY A 271 3.28 -0.15 29.02
CA GLY A 271 2.80 1.07 28.35
C GLY A 271 3.77 1.70 27.35
N LEU A 272 4.94 1.10 27.07
CA LEU A 272 5.82 1.58 26.02
C LEU A 272 5.21 1.24 24.65
N LYS A 273 4.68 2.24 23.95
CA LYS A 273 3.95 2.03 22.69
C LYS A 273 4.79 1.42 21.57
N ASN A 274 6.10 1.73 21.49
CA ASN A 274 6.97 1.33 20.39
C ASN A 274 8.32 0.77 20.89
N PRO A 275 8.36 -0.43 21.50
CA PRO A 275 9.64 -1.06 21.85
C PRO A 275 10.44 -1.37 20.59
N PRO A 276 11.79 -1.37 20.66
CA PRO A 276 12.66 -1.57 19.49
C PRO A 276 12.42 -2.89 18.76
N LEU A 277 12.22 -3.98 19.50
CA LEU A 277 11.94 -5.32 18.98
C LEU A 277 10.88 -5.99 19.85
N THR A 278 9.91 -6.68 19.23
CA THR A 278 8.90 -7.52 19.88
C THR A 278 8.91 -8.91 19.26
N SER A 279 8.33 -9.89 19.92
CA SER A 279 8.18 -11.25 19.36
C SER A 279 7.45 -11.23 18.03
N PHE A 280 6.40 -10.40 17.88
CA PHE A 280 5.70 -10.21 16.62
C PHE A 280 6.61 -9.66 15.52
N ARG A 281 7.42 -8.63 15.81
CA ARG A 281 8.37 -8.07 14.83
C ARG A 281 9.46 -9.08 14.47
N LEU A 282 9.97 -9.83 15.44
CA LEU A 282 10.97 -10.87 15.19
C LEU A 282 10.42 -12.00 14.33
N GLU A 283 9.17 -12.42 14.56
CA GLU A 283 8.52 -13.43 13.72
C GLU A 283 8.32 -12.93 12.29
N ASN A 284 7.90 -11.67 12.14
CA ASN A 284 7.82 -11.03 10.82
C ASN A 284 9.20 -11.00 10.12
N LEU A 285 10.29 -10.77 10.84
CA LEU A 285 11.64 -10.77 10.26
C LEU A 285 12.09 -12.15 9.77
N LYS A 286 11.51 -13.24 10.27
CA LYS A 286 11.86 -14.62 9.89
C LYS A 286 10.94 -15.23 8.84
N THR A 287 9.81 -14.59 8.53
CA THR A 287 8.80 -15.17 7.66
C THR A 287 8.97 -14.69 6.23
N ASN A 288 9.08 -15.63 5.30
CA ASN A 288 9.05 -15.34 3.86
C ASN A 288 7.71 -14.75 3.45
N MET A 289 7.74 -13.86 2.46
CA MET A 289 6.54 -13.23 1.94
C MET A 289 6.60 -13.20 0.41
N ASN A 290 5.92 -14.15 -0.19
CA ASN A 290 5.82 -14.27 -1.64
C ASN A 290 4.35 -14.31 -2.05
N PHE A 291 4.04 -13.71 -3.17
CA PHE A 291 2.71 -13.69 -3.78
C PHE A 291 2.81 -14.16 -5.23
N ASP A 292 1.73 -14.71 -5.76
CA ASP A 292 1.64 -14.98 -7.18
C ASP A 292 1.43 -13.66 -7.94
N MET A 293 2.40 -13.32 -8.78
CA MET A 293 2.40 -12.10 -9.59
C MET A 293 2.01 -12.36 -11.05
N ASN A 294 1.68 -13.62 -11.43
CA ASN A 294 1.40 -13.95 -12.83
C ASN A 294 0.23 -13.12 -13.39
N ASN A 295 -0.86 -12.98 -12.63
CA ASN A 295 -2.03 -12.24 -13.09
C ASN A 295 -1.70 -10.77 -13.45
N ILE A 296 -0.88 -10.10 -12.65
CA ILE A 296 -0.51 -8.70 -12.94
C ILE A 296 0.52 -8.61 -14.05
N ILE A 297 1.46 -9.55 -14.13
CA ILE A 297 2.46 -9.63 -15.20
C ILE A 297 1.81 -9.83 -16.57
N GLU A 298 0.75 -10.64 -16.66
CA GLU A 298 -0.02 -10.84 -17.90
C GLU A 298 -0.67 -9.55 -18.42
N VAL A 299 -1.06 -8.64 -17.52
CA VAL A 299 -1.71 -7.38 -17.89
C VAL A 299 -0.71 -6.26 -18.11
N VAL A 300 0.27 -6.13 -17.21
CA VAL A 300 1.22 -5.02 -17.14
C VAL A 300 2.46 -5.26 -17.99
N GLY A 301 2.88 -6.52 -18.12
CA GLY A 301 4.17 -6.92 -18.68
C GLY A 301 5.23 -7.14 -17.59
N ARG A 302 6.38 -7.68 -18.01
CA ARG A 302 7.48 -8.02 -17.08
C ARG A 302 8.38 -6.84 -16.74
N ASP A 303 8.43 -5.83 -17.61
CA ASP A 303 9.36 -4.71 -17.46
C ASP A 303 8.73 -3.62 -16.59
N LEU A 304 9.29 -3.43 -15.41
CA LEU A 304 8.96 -2.33 -14.51
C LEU A 304 9.90 -1.14 -14.76
N PRO A 305 9.41 0.10 -14.62
CA PRO A 305 10.19 1.30 -14.96
C PRO A 305 11.39 1.55 -14.04
N PHE A 306 11.40 0.99 -12.82
CA PHE A 306 12.47 1.19 -11.86
C PHE A 306 13.07 -0.16 -11.46
N THR A 307 14.40 -0.25 -11.54
CA THR A 307 15.16 -1.32 -10.89
C THR A 307 15.19 -1.09 -9.37
N LEU A 308 15.59 -2.10 -8.61
CA LEU A 308 15.76 -1.95 -7.16
C LEU A 308 16.75 -0.83 -6.80
N ASP A 309 17.84 -0.70 -7.54
CA ASP A 309 18.88 0.29 -7.26
C ASP A 309 18.36 1.72 -7.58
N ASP A 310 17.67 1.92 -8.71
CA ASP A 310 17.00 3.20 -9.03
C ASP A 310 16.00 3.60 -7.94
N ALA A 311 15.19 2.65 -7.49
CA ALA A 311 14.18 2.84 -6.47
C ALA A 311 14.78 3.23 -5.11
N LEU A 312 15.90 2.60 -4.73
CA LEU A 312 16.63 2.92 -3.50
C LEU A 312 17.29 4.30 -3.56
N ASP A 313 17.87 4.67 -4.70
CA ASP A 313 18.52 5.98 -4.89
C ASP A 313 17.48 7.11 -4.88
N GLU A 314 16.32 6.93 -5.53
CA GLU A 314 15.22 7.90 -5.46
C GLU A 314 14.70 8.05 -4.03
N THR A 315 14.51 6.95 -3.32
CA THR A 315 14.03 6.97 -1.93
C THR A 315 15.06 7.61 -0.99
N ALA A 316 16.34 7.28 -1.13
CA ALA A 316 17.40 7.87 -0.32
C ALA A 316 17.53 9.37 -0.57
N THR A 317 17.40 9.82 -1.81
CA THR A 317 17.39 11.23 -2.19
C THR A 317 16.21 11.95 -1.55
N TRP A 318 15.01 11.38 -1.65
CA TRP A 318 13.82 11.94 -1.00
C TRP A 318 13.98 12.03 0.53
N ILE A 319 14.51 10.98 1.20
CA ILE A 319 14.74 10.99 2.65
C ILE A 319 15.74 12.07 3.07
N LYS A 320 16.74 12.37 2.25
CA LYS A 320 17.75 13.40 2.54
C LYS A 320 17.21 14.83 2.44
N HIS A 321 16.25 15.08 1.57
CA HIS A 321 15.79 16.42 1.23
C HIS A 321 14.39 16.77 1.76
N ASP A 322 13.47 15.83 1.78
CA ASP A 322 12.04 16.07 2.04
C ASP A 322 11.45 15.17 3.16
N GLY A 323 12.24 14.20 3.61
CA GLY A 323 11.79 13.13 4.53
C GLY A 323 12.02 13.37 6.01
#